data_22a1c6b559a38c7193e19c6328c363bc
#
_entry.id   22a1c6b559a38c7193e19c6328c363bc
#
_cell.length_a   1.000
_cell.length_b   1.000
_cell.length_c   1.000
_cell.angle_alpha   90.00
_cell.angle_beta   90.00
_cell.angle_gamma   90.00
#
_symmetry.space_group_name_H-M   'P 1'
#
loop_
_entity.id
_entity.type
_entity.pdbx_description
1 polymer ?
#
loop_
_entity_poly.entity_id
_entity_poly.type
_entity_poly.pdbx_seq_one_letter_code
_entity_poly.pdbx_strand_id
1 'polypeptide(L)'
;NYIQVGQYIDYIFPAYGIRFIALSDNIDTADRGSTAMDMMPIMNVFNEWHAANTSKKIRAVQAANQRAGKYTNWSYPYGYKAGTDEFRTAVIDEEAAKVVRRIYEMRAQGDSPRKIIRTLTDEGIPNPTNYFTSLDGKKWNRESSGHWCARTVMWILTNPTYLGNMS
;
A
#
# COMPACT_ATOMS: atom_id res chain seq x y z
N ASN A 1 -8.48 -11.93 16.25
CA ASN A 1 -9.21 -13.19 16.07
C ASN A 1 -10.39 -13.19 17.05
N TYR A 2 -11.65 -13.19 16.55
CA TYR A 2 -12.86 -13.06 17.36
C TYR A 2 -13.02 -14.23 18.35
N ILE A 3 -12.53 -15.44 18.02
CA ILE A 3 -12.54 -16.61 18.91
C ILE A 3 -11.76 -16.32 20.21
N GLN A 4 -10.61 -15.68 20.10
CA GLN A 4 -9.82 -15.30 21.28
C GLN A 4 -10.54 -14.24 22.11
N VAL A 5 -11.15 -13.25 21.48
CA VAL A 5 -11.94 -12.23 22.20
C VAL A 5 -13.11 -12.87 22.93
N GLY A 6 -13.84 -13.78 22.31
CA GLY A 6 -14.91 -14.55 22.95
C GLY A 6 -14.39 -15.34 24.15
N GLN A 7 -13.27 -16.05 24.03
CA GLN A 7 -12.66 -16.78 25.14
C GLN A 7 -12.31 -15.88 26.33
N TYR A 8 -11.78 -14.67 26.08
CA TYR A 8 -11.49 -13.73 27.15
C TYR A 8 -12.75 -13.24 27.86
N ILE A 9 -13.80 -12.91 27.12
CA ILE A 9 -15.03 -12.34 27.69
C ILE A 9 -15.89 -13.42 28.38
N ASP A 10 -16.00 -14.62 27.76
CA ASP A 10 -16.88 -15.66 28.26
C ASP A 10 -16.27 -16.51 29.39
N TYR A 11 -14.94 -16.68 29.39
CA TYR A 11 -14.27 -17.59 30.32
C TYR A 11 -13.22 -16.89 31.21
N ILE A 12 -12.31 -16.13 30.61
CA ILE A 12 -11.16 -15.62 31.38
C ILE A 12 -11.58 -14.46 32.28
N PHE A 13 -12.25 -13.46 31.77
CA PHE A 13 -12.65 -12.29 32.59
C PHE A 13 -13.58 -12.67 33.72
N PRO A 14 -14.62 -13.51 33.53
CA PRO A 14 -15.44 -13.98 34.62
C PRO A 14 -14.67 -14.79 35.67
N ALA A 15 -13.71 -15.65 35.26
CA ALA A 15 -12.90 -16.45 36.18
C ALA A 15 -12.04 -15.58 37.09
N TYR A 16 -11.60 -14.41 36.62
CA TYR A 16 -10.81 -13.45 37.41
C TYR A 16 -11.64 -12.31 38.01
N GLY A 17 -12.96 -12.34 37.88
CA GLY A 17 -13.86 -11.30 38.40
C GLY A 17 -13.69 -9.94 37.68
N ILE A 18 -13.19 -9.95 36.44
CA ILE A 18 -12.98 -8.74 35.65
C ILE A 18 -14.28 -8.38 34.92
N ARG A 19 -14.74 -7.14 35.13
CA ARG A 19 -15.87 -6.56 34.38
C ARG A 19 -15.37 -5.94 33.08
N PHE A 20 -15.98 -6.32 31.95
CA PHE A 20 -15.71 -5.74 30.67
C PHE A 20 -16.91 -4.86 30.22
N ILE A 21 -16.63 -3.65 29.76
CA ILE A 21 -17.65 -2.71 29.27
C ILE A 21 -17.22 -2.22 27.90
N ALA A 22 -18.08 -2.42 26.87
CA ALA A 22 -17.91 -1.83 25.55
C ALA A 22 -19.02 -0.79 25.31
N LEU A 23 -18.66 0.49 25.41
CA LEU A 23 -19.60 1.60 25.33
C LEU A 23 -20.27 1.69 23.94
N SER A 24 -19.50 1.44 22.86
CA SER A 24 -19.98 1.50 21.48
C SER A 24 -21.07 0.46 21.18
N ASP A 25 -20.93 -0.72 21.77
CA ASP A 25 -21.82 -1.87 21.51
C ASP A 25 -22.83 -2.09 22.64
N ASN A 26 -22.80 -1.20 23.63
CA ASN A 26 -23.66 -1.27 24.83
C ASN A 26 -23.58 -2.64 25.55
N ILE A 27 -22.37 -3.17 25.63
CA ILE A 27 -22.10 -4.47 26.29
C ILE A 27 -21.52 -4.21 27.67
N ASP A 28 -22.13 -4.86 28.69
CA ASP A 28 -21.64 -4.85 30.05
C ASP A 28 -21.75 -6.25 30.66
N THR A 29 -20.59 -6.86 30.99
CA THR A 29 -20.55 -8.22 31.53
C THR A 29 -21.11 -8.33 32.97
N ALA A 30 -21.37 -7.23 33.67
CA ALA A 30 -22.06 -7.24 34.95
C ALA A 30 -23.59 -7.44 34.80
N ASP A 31 -24.14 -7.02 33.67
CA ASP A 31 -25.55 -7.21 33.34
C ASP A 31 -25.75 -8.50 32.51
N ARG A 32 -25.74 -9.63 33.19
CA ARG A 32 -25.90 -10.96 32.58
C ARG A 32 -27.28 -11.21 31.94
N GLY A 33 -28.23 -10.30 32.09
CA GLY A 33 -29.54 -10.36 31.46
C GLY A 33 -29.66 -9.48 30.22
N SER A 34 -28.61 -8.81 29.80
CA SER A 34 -28.66 -7.92 28.62
C SER A 34 -28.69 -8.74 27.33
N THR A 35 -29.69 -8.49 26.51
CA THR A 35 -29.83 -9.09 25.15
C THR A 35 -28.57 -8.82 24.30
N ALA A 36 -27.79 -7.82 24.63
CA ALA A 36 -26.55 -7.47 23.98
C ALA A 36 -25.44 -8.52 24.16
N MET A 37 -25.37 -9.19 25.32
CA MET A 37 -24.41 -10.29 25.56
C MET A 37 -24.76 -11.53 24.75
N ASP A 38 -26.01 -11.87 24.64
CA ASP A 38 -26.49 -13.03 23.85
C ASP A 38 -26.27 -12.82 22.35
N MET A 39 -26.29 -11.54 21.90
CA MET A 39 -26.08 -11.16 20.51
C MET A 39 -24.61 -11.05 20.11
N MET A 40 -23.68 -11.00 21.07
CA MET A 40 -22.25 -10.76 20.80
C MET A 40 -21.61 -11.80 19.88
N PRO A 41 -21.84 -13.12 20.02
CA PRO A 41 -21.33 -14.10 19.09
C PRO A 41 -21.85 -13.89 17.66
N ILE A 42 -23.11 -13.52 17.52
CA ILE A 42 -23.75 -13.24 16.22
C ILE A 42 -23.14 -11.99 15.58
N MET A 43 -22.95 -10.93 16.35
CA MET A 43 -22.31 -9.69 15.88
C MET A 43 -20.86 -9.94 15.41
N ASN A 44 -20.10 -10.77 16.12
CA ASN A 44 -18.75 -11.12 15.74
C ASN A 44 -18.70 -11.88 14.40
N VAL A 45 -19.58 -12.85 14.19
CA VAL A 45 -19.71 -13.57 12.92
C VAL A 45 -20.15 -12.62 11.80
N PHE A 46 -21.06 -11.70 12.09
CA PHE A 46 -21.53 -10.72 11.11
C PHE A 46 -20.43 -9.74 10.69
N ASN A 47 -19.64 -9.27 11.63
CA ASN A 47 -18.50 -8.38 11.37
C ASN A 47 -17.43 -9.08 10.51
N GLU A 48 -17.11 -10.34 10.80
CA GLU A 48 -16.17 -11.12 10.00
C GLU A 48 -16.70 -11.35 8.57
N TRP A 49 -17.98 -11.72 8.45
CA TRP A 49 -18.63 -11.86 7.15
C TRP A 49 -18.65 -10.56 6.37
N HIS A 50 -18.92 -9.43 7.03
CA HIS A 50 -18.94 -8.11 6.41
C HIS A 50 -17.55 -7.71 5.89
N ALA A 51 -16.49 -7.95 6.68
CA ALA A 51 -15.10 -7.71 6.28
C ALA A 51 -14.71 -8.59 5.07
N ALA A 52 -15.05 -9.89 5.11
CA ALA A 52 -14.77 -10.81 4.02
C ALA A 52 -15.53 -10.43 2.73
N ASN A 53 -16.81 -10.06 2.86
CA ASN A 53 -17.65 -9.64 1.73
C ASN A 53 -17.15 -8.34 1.12
N THR A 54 -16.78 -7.36 1.94
CA THR A 54 -16.17 -6.09 1.49
C THR A 54 -14.87 -6.34 0.75
N SER A 55 -14.01 -7.21 1.28
CA SER A 55 -12.75 -7.60 0.61
C SER A 55 -13.01 -8.23 -0.77
N LYS A 56 -14.01 -9.12 -0.88
CA LYS A 56 -14.39 -9.71 -2.18
C LYS A 56 -14.85 -8.65 -3.18
N LYS A 57 -15.67 -7.68 -2.74
CA LYS A 57 -16.16 -6.59 -3.59
C LYS A 57 -15.00 -5.70 -4.07
N ILE A 58 -14.07 -5.33 -3.18
CA ILE A 58 -12.90 -4.52 -3.54
C ILE A 58 -12.04 -5.27 -4.57
N ARG A 59 -11.74 -6.55 -4.36
CA ARG A 59 -10.96 -7.35 -5.32
C ARG A 59 -11.65 -7.46 -6.68
N ALA A 60 -12.98 -7.63 -6.70
CA ALA A 60 -13.75 -7.70 -7.95
C ALA A 60 -13.67 -6.37 -8.73
N VAL A 61 -13.81 -5.24 -8.03
CA VAL A 61 -13.67 -3.90 -8.65
C VAL A 61 -12.24 -3.68 -9.16
N GLN A 62 -11.22 -4.04 -8.38
CA GLN A 62 -9.82 -3.94 -8.81
C GLN A 62 -9.56 -4.79 -10.06
N ALA A 63 -10.03 -6.04 -10.08
CA ALA A 63 -9.88 -6.92 -11.24
C ALA A 63 -10.63 -6.38 -12.48
N ALA A 64 -11.80 -5.79 -12.30
CA ALA A 64 -12.54 -5.15 -13.39
C ALA A 64 -11.78 -3.93 -13.94
N ASN A 65 -11.24 -3.09 -13.05
CA ASN A 65 -10.44 -1.93 -13.45
C ASN A 65 -9.16 -2.34 -14.18
N GLN A 66 -8.46 -3.36 -13.70
CA GLN A 66 -7.27 -3.90 -14.37
C GLN A 66 -7.60 -4.43 -15.78
N ARG A 67 -8.71 -5.18 -15.94
CA ARG A 67 -9.17 -5.65 -17.27
C ARG A 67 -9.54 -4.50 -18.20
N ALA A 68 -10.05 -3.40 -17.65
CA ALA A 68 -10.36 -2.19 -18.40
C ALA A 68 -9.11 -1.32 -18.69
N GLY A 69 -7.91 -1.75 -18.29
CA GLY A 69 -6.66 -1.00 -18.49
C GLY A 69 -6.50 0.21 -17.58
N LYS A 70 -7.32 0.33 -16.51
CA LYS A 70 -7.22 1.42 -15.57
C LYS A 70 -6.02 1.21 -14.64
N TYR A 71 -5.25 2.27 -14.39
CA TYR A 71 -4.18 2.22 -13.42
C TYR A 71 -4.76 2.26 -11.99
N THR A 72 -4.59 1.19 -11.25
CA THR A 72 -5.20 1.02 -9.92
C THR A 72 -4.24 1.24 -8.75
N ASN A 73 -2.95 1.44 -9.03
CA ASN A 73 -1.96 1.65 -7.97
C ASN A 73 -1.99 3.09 -7.45
N TRP A 74 -1.58 3.26 -6.19
CA TRP A 74 -1.57 4.56 -5.52
C TRP A 74 -0.62 5.58 -6.15
N SER A 75 0.56 5.14 -6.63
CA SER A 75 1.58 6.00 -7.23
C SER A 75 2.14 5.40 -8.51
N TYR A 76 2.50 6.25 -9.45
CA TYR A 76 3.15 5.83 -10.68
C TYR A 76 4.63 5.48 -10.42
N PRO A 77 5.17 4.43 -11.07
CA PRO A 77 6.60 4.17 -11.04
C PRO A 77 7.38 5.35 -11.65
N TYR A 78 8.62 5.53 -11.21
CA TYR A 78 9.50 6.55 -11.78
C TYR A 78 9.65 6.34 -13.30
N GLY A 79 9.45 7.37 -14.09
CA GLY A 79 9.38 7.28 -15.56
C GLY A 79 7.95 7.25 -16.11
N TYR A 80 6.96 7.23 -15.24
CA TYR A 80 5.55 7.33 -15.60
C TYR A 80 4.85 8.42 -14.79
N LYS A 81 3.82 9.02 -15.38
CA LYS A 81 2.93 10.00 -14.75
C LYS A 81 1.48 9.72 -15.05
N ALA A 82 0.58 10.37 -14.34
CA ALA A 82 -0.85 10.29 -14.61
C ALA A 82 -1.17 10.86 -15.99
N GLY A 83 -1.91 10.12 -16.79
CA GLY A 83 -2.56 10.67 -17.99
C GLY A 83 -3.67 11.65 -17.63
N THR A 84 -4.10 12.43 -18.62
CA THR A 84 -5.20 13.40 -18.49
C THR A 84 -6.57 12.77 -18.70
N ASP A 85 -6.62 11.49 -19.03
CA ASP A 85 -7.84 10.73 -19.26
C ASP A 85 -8.57 10.40 -17.94
N GLU A 86 -9.86 10.12 -18.04
CA GLU A 86 -10.74 9.76 -16.90
C GLU A 86 -10.19 8.53 -16.11
N PHE A 87 -9.47 7.66 -16.79
CA PHE A 87 -8.94 6.42 -16.21
C PHE A 87 -7.57 6.59 -15.58
N ARG A 88 -6.97 7.80 -15.65
CA ARG A 88 -5.62 8.07 -15.13
C ARG A 88 -4.62 7.01 -15.59
N THR A 89 -4.66 6.65 -16.90
CA THR A 89 -3.70 5.69 -17.45
C THR A 89 -2.27 6.16 -17.21
N ALA A 90 -1.36 5.20 -17.02
CA ALA A 90 0.05 5.52 -16.87
C ALA A 90 0.63 5.98 -18.21
N VAL A 91 1.06 7.25 -18.29
CA VAL A 91 1.70 7.83 -19.47
C VAL A 91 3.19 7.97 -19.20
N ILE A 92 4.02 7.80 -20.23
CA ILE A 92 5.46 7.97 -20.11
C ILE A 92 5.79 9.42 -19.78
N ASP A 93 6.61 9.62 -18.75
CA ASP A 93 7.26 10.88 -18.44
C ASP A 93 8.65 10.87 -19.06
N GLU A 94 8.81 11.55 -20.20
CA GLU A 94 10.02 11.45 -21.03
C GLU A 94 11.30 11.86 -20.29
N GLU A 95 11.25 12.82 -19.37
CA GLU A 95 12.43 13.20 -18.60
C GLU A 95 12.86 12.11 -17.63
N ALA A 96 11.94 11.61 -16.82
CA ALA A 96 12.23 10.52 -15.89
C ALA A 96 12.51 9.20 -16.63
N ALA A 97 11.82 8.94 -17.75
CA ALA A 97 12.03 7.74 -18.56
C ALA A 97 13.43 7.65 -19.16
N LYS A 98 14.05 8.78 -19.53
CA LYS A 98 15.47 8.81 -19.97
C LYS A 98 16.40 8.26 -18.90
N VAL A 99 16.17 8.64 -17.65
CA VAL A 99 16.98 8.16 -16.52
C VAL A 99 16.77 6.67 -16.29
N VAL A 100 15.51 6.20 -16.37
CA VAL A 100 15.19 4.76 -16.25
C VAL A 100 15.89 3.96 -17.35
N ARG A 101 15.77 4.37 -18.62
CA ARG A 101 16.45 3.69 -19.76
C ARG A 101 17.95 3.64 -19.54
N ARG A 102 18.56 4.73 -19.10
CA ARG A 102 20.00 4.79 -18.81
C ARG A 102 20.40 3.83 -17.68
N ILE A 103 19.62 3.69 -16.62
CA ILE A 103 19.86 2.71 -15.55
C ILE A 103 19.90 1.29 -16.13
N TYR A 104 18.96 0.95 -17.01
CA TYR A 104 18.92 -0.35 -17.68
C TYR A 104 20.12 -0.55 -18.61
N GLU A 105 20.52 0.46 -19.40
CA GLU A 105 21.68 0.43 -20.28
C GLU A 105 22.98 0.19 -19.51
N MET A 106 23.21 0.96 -18.45
CA MET A 106 24.38 0.78 -17.57
C MET A 106 24.41 -0.63 -16.97
N ARG A 107 23.23 -1.14 -16.54
CA ARG A 107 23.15 -2.49 -16.01
C ARG A 107 23.42 -3.55 -17.07
N ALA A 108 22.94 -3.39 -18.30
CA ALA A 108 23.21 -4.28 -19.42
C ALA A 108 24.71 -4.29 -19.82
N GLN A 109 25.41 -3.17 -19.63
CA GLN A 109 26.86 -3.06 -19.80
C GLN A 109 27.68 -3.73 -18.68
N GLY A 110 27.00 -4.28 -17.65
CA GLY A 110 27.63 -4.96 -16.52
C GLY A 110 27.94 -4.06 -15.32
N ASP A 111 27.50 -2.82 -15.33
CA ASP A 111 27.76 -1.89 -14.23
C ASP A 111 27.07 -2.36 -12.94
N SER A 112 27.79 -2.28 -11.83
CA SER A 112 27.25 -2.61 -10.53
C SER A 112 26.25 -1.54 -10.07
N PRO A 113 25.25 -1.88 -9.24
CA PRO A 113 24.32 -0.89 -8.68
C PRO A 113 25.03 0.28 -7.98
N ARG A 114 26.16 0.02 -7.33
CA ARG A 114 26.97 1.08 -6.69
C ARG A 114 27.55 2.06 -7.70
N LYS A 115 28.04 1.57 -8.84
CA LYS A 115 28.56 2.42 -9.91
C LYS A 115 27.45 3.27 -10.51
N ILE A 116 26.28 2.68 -10.78
CA ILE A 116 25.09 3.39 -11.28
C ILE A 116 24.69 4.52 -10.32
N ILE A 117 24.60 4.24 -9.02
CA ILE A 117 24.26 5.23 -7.99
C ILE A 117 25.26 6.38 -8.00
N ARG A 118 26.54 6.07 -8.01
CA ARG A 118 27.60 7.07 -8.01
C ARG A 118 27.49 7.98 -9.24
N THR A 119 27.38 7.40 -10.42
CA THR A 119 27.24 8.15 -11.68
C THR A 119 26.04 9.09 -11.65
N LEU A 120 24.86 8.60 -11.27
CA LEU A 120 23.64 9.42 -11.19
C LEU A 120 23.75 10.54 -10.14
N THR A 121 24.44 10.27 -9.04
CA THR A 121 24.66 11.27 -7.97
C THR A 121 25.70 12.33 -8.38
N ASP A 122 26.80 11.91 -8.97
CA ASP A 122 27.88 12.81 -9.42
C ASP A 122 27.40 13.76 -10.55
N GLU A 123 26.46 13.30 -11.37
CA GLU A 123 25.80 14.10 -12.40
C GLU A 123 24.65 14.98 -11.88
N GLY A 124 24.34 14.92 -10.60
CA GLY A 124 23.27 15.73 -9.99
C GLY A 124 21.86 15.34 -10.41
N ILE A 125 21.67 14.14 -10.95
CA ILE A 125 20.35 13.67 -11.37
C ILE A 125 19.48 13.43 -10.11
N PRO A 126 18.31 14.08 -10.00
CA PRO A 126 17.47 13.95 -8.81
C PRO A 126 16.95 12.51 -8.66
N ASN A 127 16.95 12.01 -7.44
CA ASN A 127 16.32 10.73 -7.16
C ASN A 127 14.78 10.83 -7.33
N PRO A 128 14.05 9.70 -7.45
CA PRO A 128 12.61 9.72 -7.69
C PRO A 128 11.81 10.55 -6.69
N THR A 129 12.19 10.54 -5.40
CA THR A 129 11.50 11.33 -4.37
C THR A 129 11.64 12.82 -4.62
N ASN A 130 12.85 13.29 -4.92
CA ASN A 130 13.11 14.70 -5.21
C ASN A 130 12.49 15.12 -6.54
N TYR A 131 12.50 14.24 -7.53
CA TYR A 131 11.86 14.49 -8.82
C TYR A 131 10.36 14.72 -8.66
N PHE A 132 9.65 13.82 -7.97
CA PHE A 132 8.22 13.99 -7.72
C PHE A 132 7.89 15.20 -6.85
N THR A 133 8.74 15.51 -5.85
CA THR A 133 8.59 16.72 -5.03
C THR A 133 8.71 17.98 -5.87
N SER A 134 9.61 18.01 -6.86
CA SER A 134 9.77 19.17 -7.74
C SER A 134 8.57 19.39 -8.68
N LEU A 135 7.88 18.33 -9.08
CA LEU A 135 6.69 18.41 -9.94
C LEU A 135 5.45 18.87 -9.18
N ASP A 136 5.22 18.32 -8.00
CA ASP A 136 3.96 18.53 -7.25
C ASP A 136 4.04 19.64 -6.20
N GLY A 137 5.23 20.15 -5.89
CA GLY A 137 5.45 21.09 -4.80
C GLY A 137 5.10 20.54 -3.41
N LYS A 138 4.62 19.31 -3.34
CA LYS A 138 4.28 18.62 -2.10
C LYS A 138 5.53 17.97 -1.53
N LYS A 139 6.05 18.51 -0.44
CA LYS A 139 7.05 17.79 0.36
C LYS A 139 6.40 16.51 0.88
N TRP A 140 6.74 15.38 0.31
CA TRP A 140 6.51 14.09 0.96
C TRP A 140 7.22 14.16 2.31
N ASN A 141 6.54 13.80 3.38
CA ASN A 141 6.93 13.98 4.79
C ASN A 141 8.24 13.28 5.21
N ARG A 142 9.16 13.08 4.29
CA ARG A 142 10.51 12.56 4.51
C ARG A 142 11.52 13.51 3.90
N GLU A 143 12.41 14.01 4.72
CA GLU A 143 13.65 14.63 4.24
C GLU A 143 14.38 13.60 3.38
N SER A 144 14.30 13.80 2.06
CA SER A 144 15.09 13.00 1.13
C SER A 144 16.53 13.52 1.19
N SER A 145 17.48 12.63 1.43
CA SER A 145 18.91 12.96 1.41
C SER A 145 19.39 13.46 0.05
N GLY A 146 18.53 13.48 -0.95
CA GLY A 146 18.88 13.89 -2.33
C GLY A 146 19.65 12.83 -3.12
N HIS A 147 20.16 11.81 -2.44
CA HIS A 147 21.03 10.81 -3.05
C HIS A 147 20.25 9.59 -3.55
N TRP A 148 20.74 9.02 -4.64
CA TRP A 148 20.28 7.70 -5.11
C TRP A 148 20.71 6.62 -4.11
N CYS A 149 19.87 5.62 -3.90
CA CYS A 149 20.21 4.49 -3.05
C CYS A 149 20.05 3.15 -3.80
N ALA A 150 20.74 2.12 -3.29
CA ALA A 150 20.75 0.80 -3.91
C ALA A 150 19.33 0.21 -4.00
N ARG A 151 18.50 0.45 -3.01
CA ARG A 151 17.12 -0.03 -2.99
C ARG A 151 16.30 0.55 -4.14
N THR A 152 16.45 1.84 -4.43
CA THR A 152 15.72 2.51 -5.52
C THR A 152 16.15 1.97 -6.88
N VAL A 153 17.47 1.84 -7.12
CA VAL A 153 17.99 1.29 -8.37
C VAL A 153 17.55 -0.16 -8.55
N MET A 154 17.67 -0.98 -7.51
CA MET A 154 17.23 -2.38 -7.58
C MET A 154 15.72 -2.49 -7.80
N TRP A 155 14.93 -1.64 -7.15
CA TRP A 155 13.49 -1.61 -7.36
C TRP A 155 13.13 -1.28 -8.82
N ILE A 156 13.80 -0.30 -9.44
CA ILE A 156 13.60 0.02 -10.86
C ILE A 156 13.94 -1.19 -11.72
N LEU A 157 15.07 -1.85 -11.47
CA LEU A 157 15.55 -2.99 -12.29
C LEU A 157 14.69 -4.26 -12.14
N THR A 158 13.98 -4.42 -11.03
CA THR A 158 13.19 -5.63 -10.74
C THR A 158 11.68 -5.42 -10.85
N ASN A 159 11.21 -4.20 -11.07
CA ASN A 159 9.80 -3.91 -11.12
C ASN A 159 9.17 -4.37 -12.44
N PRO A 160 8.21 -5.32 -12.40
CA PRO A 160 7.58 -5.87 -13.60
C PRO A 160 6.76 -4.85 -14.41
N THR A 161 6.44 -3.69 -13.83
CA THR A 161 5.71 -2.63 -14.54
C THR A 161 6.48 -2.13 -15.76
N TYR A 162 7.83 -2.11 -15.72
CA TYR A 162 8.65 -1.72 -16.87
C TYR A 162 8.67 -2.75 -18.01
N LEU A 163 8.13 -3.96 -17.76
CA LEU A 163 7.91 -5.00 -18.77
C LEU A 163 6.50 -4.97 -19.34
N GLY A 164 5.69 -3.97 -18.96
CA GLY A 164 4.29 -3.84 -19.37
C GLY A 164 3.29 -4.59 -18.49
N ASN A 165 3.73 -5.21 -17.39
CA ASN A 165 2.83 -5.86 -16.44
C ASN A 165 2.28 -4.82 -15.45
N MET A 166 1.01 -4.51 -15.58
CA MET A 166 0.25 -3.75 -14.56
C MET A 166 -0.32 -4.75 -13.55
N SER A 167 0.44 -5.06 -12.52
CA SER A 167 0.00 -5.92 -11.40
C SER A 167 -0.54 -5.08 -10.24
#